data_968a81cfc8c617a7fb90aeb6e4ee81df
#
_entry.id   968a81cfc8c617a7fb90aeb6e4ee81df
#
_cell.length_a   1.000
_cell.length_b   1.000
_cell.length_c   1.000
_cell.angle_alpha   90.00
_cell.angle_beta   90.00
_cell.angle_gamma   90.00
#
_symmetry.space_group_name_H-M   'P 1'
#
loop_
_entity.id
_entity.type
_entity.pdbx_description
1 polymer ?
#
loop_
_entity_poly.entity_id
_entity_poly.type
_entity_poly.pdbx_seq_one_letter_code
_entity_poly.pdbx_strand_id
1 'polypeptide(L)'
;MKLNLVAFASLVILFSGACINTNQAAHANLSDLSKNTANTKLISQHPSSNQGGQVVESGKYHLEFLSETEANETHMDFFLQRGDNHEAIPNAKVTAQVQMPDGTQKTIPFAYDAKGKHYTALLSGKASGQYQVKVNADIKGEKVNGRFTFKK
;
A
#
# COMPACT_ATOMS: atom_id res chain seq x y z
N MET A 1 -33.74 34.64 -20.56
CA MET A 1 -34.77 33.74 -20.03
C MET A 1 -35.04 32.65 -21.05
N LYS A 2 -34.52 31.46 -20.86
CA LYS A 2 -35.04 30.20 -21.46
C LYS A 2 -34.72 29.07 -20.51
N LEU A 3 -35.75 28.57 -19.88
CA LEU A 3 -35.75 27.50 -18.88
C LEU A 3 -35.92 26.19 -19.67
N ASN A 4 -34.95 25.29 -19.64
CA ASN A 4 -35.10 23.95 -20.19
C ASN A 4 -35.29 22.96 -19.02
N LEU A 5 -36.54 22.55 -18.90
CA LEU A 5 -36.97 21.50 -17.97
C LEU A 5 -36.81 20.15 -18.69
N VAL A 6 -35.94 19.29 -18.20
CA VAL A 6 -35.82 17.89 -18.67
C VAL A 6 -36.38 16.99 -17.59
N ALA A 7 -37.49 16.37 -17.85
CA ALA A 7 -38.12 15.35 -17.03
C ALA A 7 -37.46 13.99 -17.29
N PHE A 8 -36.94 13.34 -16.25
CA PHE A 8 -36.55 11.93 -16.31
C PHE A 8 -37.62 11.05 -15.70
N ALA A 9 -38.14 10.18 -16.54
CA ALA A 9 -39.12 9.16 -16.18
C ALA A 9 -38.42 8.01 -15.42
N SER A 10 -38.98 7.67 -14.25
CA SER A 10 -38.62 6.52 -13.46
C SER A 10 -39.17 5.23 -14.08
N LEU A 11 -38.30 4.27 -14.36
CA LEU A 11 -38.69 2.90 -14.68
C LEU A 11 -38.43 2.01 -13.46
N VAL A 12 -39.51 1.61 -12.78
CA VAL A 12 -39.52 0.62 -11.70
C VAL A 12 -39.68 -0.76 -12.31
N ILE A 13 -38.71 -1.64 -12.15
CA ILE A 13 -38.83 -3.06 -12.49
C ILE A 13 -38.89 -3.86 -11.19
N LEU A 14 -40.06 -4.37 -10.89
CA LEU A 14 -40.31 -5.36 -9.83
C LEU A 14 -40.02 -6.76 -10.38
N PHE A 15 -39.05 -7.45 -9.82
CA PHE A 15 -38.90 -8.90 -9.98
C PHE A 15 -39.23 -9.62 -8.68
N SER A 16 -40.41 -10.25 -8.67
CA SER A 16 -40.79 -11.26 -7.69
C SER A 16 -40.36 -12.63 -8.23
N GLY A 17 -39.75 -13.46 -7.40
CA GLY A 17 -39.38 -14.84 -7.78
C GLY A 17 -38.79 -15.60 -6.62
N ALA A 18 -39.62 -16.15 -5.88
CA ALA A 18 -39.85 -17.47 -5.29
C ALA A 18 -38.65 -18.29 -4.82
N CYS A 19 -38.75 -18.66 -3.53
CA CYS A 19 -38.02 -19.65 -2.80
C CYS A 19 -38.15 -21.06 -3.40
N ILE A 20 -37.07 -21.83 -3.50
CA ILE A 20 -37.13 -23.27 -3.35
C ILE A 20 -35.93 -23.73 -2.52
N ASN A 21 -36.25 -24.30 -1.37
CA ASN A 21 -35.35 -24.98 -0.46
C ASN A 21 -35.35 -26.47 -0.85
N THR A 22 -34.21 -27.04 -1.15
CA THR A 22 -34.05 -28.51 -1.10
C THR A 22 -32.64 -28.86 -0.60
N ASN A 23 -32.64 -29.40 0.62
CA ASN A 23 -31.56 -30.21 1.16
C ASN A 23 -31.36 -31.47 0.30
N GLN A 24 -30.15 -31.70 -0.20
CA GLN A 24 -29.68 -33.05 -0.42
C GLN A 24 -28.17 -33.15 -0.18
N ALA A 25 -27.84 -33.94 0.82
CA ALA A 25 -26.51 -34.46 1.05
C ALA A 25 -26.21 -35.53 -0.03
N ALA A 26 -25.05 -35.36 -0.68
CA ALA A 26 -24.44 -36.49 -1.40
C ALA A 26 -22.93 -36.39 -1.24
N HIS A 27 -22.40 -37.41 -0.57
CA HIS A 27 -20.97 -37.71 -0.56
C HIS A 27 -20.54 -38.14 -1.97
N ALA A 28 -19.51 -37.50 -2.51
CA ALA A 28 -18.68 -38.08 -3.56
C ALA A 28 -17.31 -37.42 -3.56
N ASN A 29 -16.41 -38.09 -3.00
CA ASN A 29 -15.15 -38.61 -3.52
C ASN A 29 -14.14 -37.67 -4.14
N LEU A 30 -13.01 -37.70 -3.46
CA LEU A 30 -11.68 -37.20 -3.74
C LEU A 30 -11.18 -37.76 -5.08
N SER A 31 -10.70 -36.91 -5.96
CA SER A 31 -9.41 -37.06 -6.65
C SER A 31 -9.39 -36.25 -7.94
N ASP A 32 -8.23 -35.63 -8.14
CA ASP A 32 -7.71 -35.01 -9.36
C ASP A 32 -8.36 -33.71 -9.90
N LEU A 33 -7.71 -32.58 -9.56
CA LEU A 33 -7.14 -31.72 -10.57
C LEU A 33 -6.04 -30.83 -9.95
N SER A 34 -4.85 -31.37 -9.98
CA SER A 34 -3.60 -30.63 -9.82
C SER A 34 -3.41 -29.68 -11.02
N LYS A 35 -2.86 -28.50 -10.75
CA LYS A 35 -2.23 -27.52 -11.65
C LYS A 35 -3.11 -26.35 -12.11
N ASN A 36 -3.14 -25.34 -11.27
CA ASN A 36 -2.76 -23.98 -11.68
C ASN A 36 -2.50 -23.10 -10.44
N THR A 37 -1.33 -23.25 -9.86
CA THR A 37 -0.86 -22.41 -8.77
C THR A 37 -0.27 -21.16 -9.38
N ALA A 38 -1.13 -20.17 -9.62
CA ALA A 38 -0.66 -18.79 -9.70
C ALA A 38 -0.21 -18.40 -8.27
N ASN A 39 1.09 -18.34 -8.09
CA ASN A 39 1.76 -18.05 -6.85
C ASN A 39 1.54 -16.58 -6.46
N THR A 40 0.34 -16.24 -5.99
CA THR A 40 0.09 -14.98 -5.29
C THR A 40 0.60 -15.18 -3.87
N LYS A 41 1.87 -14.87 -3.67
CA LYS A 41 2.45 -14.75 -2.34
C LYS A 41 1.68 -13.66 -1.60
N LEU A 42 0.75 -14.07 -0.75
CA LEU A 42 0.10 -13.20 0.22
C LEU A 42 1.20 -12.60 1.09
N ILE A 43 1.47 -11.32 0.88
CA ILE A 43 2.33 -10.55 1.77
C ILE A 43 1.57 -10.44 3.08
N SER A 44 2.02 -11.18 4.08
CA SER A 44 1.56 -11.06 5.46
C SER A 44 1.86 -9.64 5.92
N GLN A 45 0.85 -8.78 5.94
CA GLN A 45 0.94 -7.51 6.64
C GLN A 45 0.91 -7.83 8.14
N HIS A 46 2.07 -7.88 8.76
CA HIS A 46 2.15 -7.84 10.21
C HIS A 46 1.81 -6.41 10.65
N PRO A 47 0.84 -6.21 11.54
CA PRO A 47 0.67 -4.91 12.20
C PRO A 47 1.86 -4.73 13.12
N SER A 48 2.80 -3.90 12.71
CA SER A 48 3.99 -3.58 13.47
C SER A 48 3.62 -2.68 14.65
N SER A 49 3.72 -3.24 15.84
CA SER A 49 3.77 -2.52 17.10
C SER A 49 5.06 -1.67 17.18
N ASN A 50 4.89 -0.43 17.36
CA ASN A 50 5.68 0.62 18.05
C ASN A 50 7.22 0.66 18.08
N GLN A 51 8.01 -0.16 17.36
CA GLN A 51 9.47 0.02 17.25
C GLN A 51 10.14 -0.79 16.13
N GLY A 52 9.42 -1.38 15.22
CA GLY A 52 10.00 -2.06 14.06
C GLY A 52 9.53 -1.42 12.76
N GLY A 53 10.41 -1.29 11.78
CA GLY A 53 10.07 -0.85 10.45
C GLY A 53 9.10 -1.81 9.74
N GLN A 54 8.29 -1.28 8.82
CA GLN A 54 7.52 -2.13 7.93
C GLN A 54 8.42 -2.58 6.79
N VAL A 55 8.48 -3.88 6.54
CA VAL A 55 9.37 -4.48 5.56
C VAL A 55 8.58 -4.95 4.34
N VAL A 56 9.13 -4.70 3.15
CA VAL A 56 8.66 -5.21 1.87
C VAL A 56 9.85 -5.75 1.07
N GLU A 57 9.81 -7.01 0.71
CA GLU A 57 10.76 -7.58 -0.24
C GLU A 57 10.31 -7.31 -1.67
N SER A 58 11.18 -6.70 -2.48
CA SER A 58 10.90 -6.36 -3.86
C SER A 58 12.02 -6.86 -4.79
N GLY A 59 11.85 -8.04 -5.34
CA GLY A 59 12.87 -8.71 -6.15
C GLY A 59 14.12 -9.00 -5.33
N LYS A 60 15.25 -8.41 -5.70
CA LYS A 60 16.53 -8.53 -5.00
C LYS A 60 16.78 -7.45 -3.94
N TYR A 61 15.74 -6.69 -3.58
CA TYR A 61 15.84 -5.56 -2.65
C TYR A 61 15.00 -5.77 -1.41
N HIS A 62 15.57 -5.39 -0.28
CA HIS A 62 14.93 -5.28 1.02
C HIS A 62 14.58 -3.81 1.27
N LEU A 63 13.30 -3.53 1.49
CA LEU A 63 12.77 -2.20 1.71
C LEU A 63 12.18 -2.13 3.12
N GLU A 64 12.70 -1.26 3.97
CA GLU A 64 12.17 -1.04 5.31
C GLU A 64 11.77 0.43 5.46
N PHE A 65 10.61 0.66 6.06
CA PHE A 65 10.07 2.00 6.28
C PHE A 65 9.71 2.20 7.74
N LEU A 66 10.24 3.26 8.33
CA LEU A 66 9.90 3.73 9.66
C LEU A 66 9.25 5.10 9.57
N SER A 67 8.36 5.39 10.53
CA SER A 67 7.78 6.72 10.70
C SER A 67 7.74 7.08 12.17
N GLU A 68 8.29 8.23 12.52
CA GLU A 68 8.23 8.83 13.84
C GLU A 68 7.33 10.08 13.75
N THR A 69 6.23 10.03 14.49
CA THR A 69 5.20 11.06 14.43
C THR A 69 5.39 12.07 15.55
N GLU A 70 5.56 13.32 15.18
CA GLU A 70 5.61 14.48 16.07
C GLU A 70 4.32 15.33 15.91
N ALA A 71 4.13 16.32 16.79
CA ALA A 71 2.92 17.14 16.80
C ALA A 71 2.61 17.83 15.46
N ASN A 72 3.62 18.31 14.76
CA ASN A 72 3.48 19.12 13.54
C ASN A 72 4.02 18.46 12.26
N GLU A 73 4.78 17.37 12.43
CA GLU A 73 5.44 16.69 11.32
C GLU A 73 5.58 15.19 11.59
N THR A 74 5.97 14.45 10.58
CA THR A 74 6.33 13.04 10.69
C THR A 74 7.70 12.88 10.02
N HIS A 75 8.65 12.36 10.77
CA HIS A 75 9.93 11.93 10.24
C HIS A 75 9.75 10.55 9.61
N MET A 76 10.23 10.41 8.38
CA MET A 76 10.13 9.17 7.62
C MET A 76 11.51 8.71 7.23
N ASP A 77 11.87 7.49 7.64
CA ASP A 77 13.12 6.84 7.28
C ASP A 77 12.84 5.64 6.38
N PHE A 78 13.63 5.52 5.33
CA PHE A 78 13.50 4.47 4.34
C PHE A 78 14.86 3.83 4.08
N PHE A 79 14.97 2.56 4.45
CA PHE A 79 16.15 1.74 4.19
C PHE A 79 15.97 1.01 2.88
N LEU A 80 16.81 1.33 1.93
CA LEU A 80 16.91 0.64 0.65
C LEU A 80 18.18 -0.19 0.66
N GLN A 81 18.02 -1.49 0.69
CA GLN A 81 19.11 -2.44 0.90
C GLN A 81 19.06 -3.57 -0.13
N ARG A 82 20.19 -4.26 -0.27
CA ARG A 82 20.24 -5.53 -1.00
C ARG A 82 19.54 -6.61 -0.16
N GLY A 83 18.79 -7.48 -0.81
CA GLY A 83 18.06 -8.55 -0.10
C GLY A 83 18.95 -9.70 0.38
N ASP A 84 20.16 -9.84 -0.18
CA ASP A 84 21.10 -10.94 0.13
C ASP A 84 21.97 -10.67 1.37
N ASN A 85 22.37 -9.41 1.58
CA ASN A 85 23.33 -9.05 2.63
C ASN A 85 22.99 -7.78 3.41
N HIS A 86 21.82 -7.17 3.13
CA HIS A 86 21.35 -5.92 3.73
C HIS A 86 22.32 -4.73 3.58
N GLU A 87 23.18 -4.77 2.56
CA GLU A 87 24.03 -3.64 2.23
C GLU A 87 23.17 -2.47 1.71
N ALA A 88 23.36 -1.28 2.32
CA ALA A 88 22.63 -0.07 1.93
C ALA A 88 22.98 0.34 0.49
N ILE A 89 21.98 0.79 -0.25
CA ILE A 89 22.12 1.26 -1.63
C ILE A 89 22.02 2.79 -1.64
N PRO A 90 23.16 3.50 -1.61
CA PRO A 90 23.19 4.95 -1.76
C PRO A 90 22.95 5.35 -3.22
N ASN A 91 22.77 6.65 -3.47
CA ASN A 91 22.68 7.24 -4.81
C ASN A 91 21.47 6.79 -5.65
N ALA A 92 20.40 6.28 -5.03
CA ALA A 92 19.11 6.12 -5.68
C ALA A 92 18.32 7.44 -5.62
N LYS A 93 17.46 7.68 -6.60
CA LYS A 93 16.46 8.73 -6.52
C LYS A 93 15.22 8.18 -5.83
N VAL A 94 14.99 8.58 -4.58
CA VAL A 94 13.88 8.09 -3.75
C VAL A 94 12.82 9.18 -3.59
N THR A 95 11.55 8.81 -3.79
CA THR A 95 10.40 9.70 -3.59
C THR A 95 9.26 8.94 -2.93
N ALA A 96 8.50 9.57 -2.03
CA ALA A 96 7.25 9.04 -1.51
C ALA A 96 6.05 9.77 -2.11
N GLN A 97 5.03 9.03 -2.51
CA GLN A 97 3.67 9.51 -2.72
C GLN A 97 2.89 9.21 -1.44
N VAL A 98 2.50 10.25 -0.74
CA VAL A 98 1.79 10.13 0.55
C VAL A 98 0.35 10.57 0.35
N GLN A 99 -0.60 9.66 0.59
CA GLN A 99 -2.02 9.97 0.71
C GLN A 99 -2.35 10.23 2.17
N MET A 100 -2.83 11.43 2.44
CA MET A 100 -3.21 11.88 3.77
C MET A 100 -4.63 11.44 4.15
N PRO A 101 -5.01 11.48 5.44
CA PRO A 101 -6.34 11.05 5.89
C PRO A 101 -7.51 11.81 5.24
N ASP A 102 -7.29 13.06 4.82
CA ASP A 102 -8.25 13.90 4.12
C ASP A 102 -8.36 13.59 2.61
N GLY A 103 -7.63 12.57 2.12
CA GLY A 103 -7.58 12.18 0.71
C GLY A 103 -6.60 12.98 -0.14
N THR A 104 -6.00 14.05 0.38
CA THR A 104 -4.99 14.80 -0.37
C THR A 104 -3.71 14.00 -0.55
N GLN A 105 -2.98 14.28 -1.62
CA GLN A 105 -1.72 13.59 -1.94
C GLN A 105 -0.57 14.57 -2.02
N LYS A 106 0.59 14.14 -1.50
CA LYS A 106 1.85 14.86 -1.61
C LYS A 106 2.94 13.94 -2.16
N THR A 107 3.82 14.50 -2.99
CA THR A 107 5.06 13.82 -3.40
C THR A 107 6.22 14.47 -2.68
N ILE A 108 7.00 13.66 -1.97
CA ILE A 108 8.08 14.11 -1.10
C ILE A 108 9.37 13.42 -1.54
N PRO A 109 10.43 14.16 -1.90
CA PRO A 109 11.73 13.58 -2.15
C PRO A 109 12.40 13.19 -0.82
N PHE A 110 13.13 12.08 -0.85
CA PHE A 110 13.99 11.66 0.26
C PHE A 110 15.45 12.06 -0.03
N ALA A 111 16.16 12.47 1.01
CA ALA A 111 17.60 12.69 0.98
C ALA A 111 18.33 11.49 1.61
N TYR A 112 19.49 11.12 1.05
CA TYR A 112 20.29 10.06 1.64
C TYR A 112 21.10 10.57 2.82
N ASP A 113 20.94 9.97 3.99
CA ASP A 113 21.79 10.16 5.16
C ASP A 113 22.90 9.10 5.18
N ALA A 114 24.12 9.53 4.88
CA ALA A 114 25.27 8.63 4.83
C ALA A 114 25.66 8.09 6.21
N LYS A 115 25.37 8.81 7.29
CA LYS A 115 25.66 8.37 8.66
C LYS A 115 24.72 7.27 9.11
N GLY A 116 23.44 7.44 8.85
CA GLY A 116 22.40 6.44 9.17
C GLY A 116 22.26 5.37 8.08
N LYS A 117 22.90 5.53 6.91
CA LYS A 117 22.82 4.62 5.75
C LYS A 117 21.39 4.36 5.29
N HIS A 118 20.53 5.38 5.34
CA HIS A 118 19.15 5.34 4.92
C HIS A 118 18.74 6.62 4.20
N TYR A 119 17.54 6.65 3.67
CA TYR A 119 16.93 7.84 3.09
C TYR A 119 15.96 8.44 4.08
N THR A 120 15.95 9.77 4.23
CA THR A 120 15.11 10.47 5.20
C THR A 120 14.30 11.59 4.54
N ALA A 121 13.11 11.84 5.05
CA ALA A 121 12.23 12.94 4.64
C ALA A 121 11.33 13.39 5.78
N LEU A 122 10.86 14.65 5.72
CA LEU A 122 9.90 15.23 6.64
C LEU A 122 8.56 15.47 5.92
N LEU A 123 7.48 14.95 6.51
CA LEU A 123 6.12 15.24 6.12
C LEU A 123 5.50 16.22 7.11
N SER A 124 5.37 17.48 6.72
CA SER A 124 4.65 18.48 7.52
C SER A 124 3.15 18.28 7.44
N GLY A 125 2.48 18.36 8.60
CA GLY A 125 1.04 18.26 8.74
C GLY A 125 0.61 17.83 10.13
N LYS A 126 -0.64 18.17 10.49
CA LYS A 126 -1.25 17.87 11.80
C LYS A 126 -2.44 16.92 11.69
N ALA A 127 -2.84 16.53 10.48
CA ALA A 127 -4.01 15.69 10.27
C ALA A 127 -3.85 14.36 10.99
N SER A 128 -4.83 14.01 11.82
CA SER A 128 -4.86 12.72 12.50
C SER A 128 -5.60 11.69 11.64
N GLY A 129 -5.12 10.46 11.67
CA GLY A 129 -5.70 9.36 10.91
C GLY A 129 -4.65 8.48 10.24
N GLN A 130 -5.09 7.68 9.29
CA GLN A 130 -4.23 6.76 8.56
C GLN A 130 -3.65 7.42 7.31
N TYR A 131 -2.34 7.30 7.15
CA TYR A 131 -1.58 7.71 5.97
C TYR A 131 -1.20 6.47 5.16
N GLN A 132 -1.27 6.59 3.83
CA GLN A 132 -0.75 5.57 2.91
C GLN A 132 0.47 6.14 2.20
N VAL A 133 1.55 5.38 2.18
CA VAL A 133 2.83 5.81 1.61
C VAL A 133 3.25 4.82 0.52
N LYS A 134 3.43 5.31 -0.69
CA LYS A 134 4.09 4.56 -1.75
C LYS A 134 5.48 5.16 -1.98
N VAL A 135 6.51 4.43 -1.59
CA VAL A 135 7.89 4.82 -1.86
C VAL A 135 8.29 4.25 -3.22
N ASN A 136 8.90 5.09 -4.05
CA ASN A 136 9.49 4.72 -5.33
C ASN A 136 10.98 5.05 -5.30
N ALA A 137 11.81 4.08 -5.64
CA ALA A 137 13.25 4.24 -5.77
C ALA A 137 13.68 3.97 -7.21
N ASP A 138 14.50 4.84 -7.77
CA ASP A 138 15.15 4.67 -9.06
C ASP A 138 16.65 4.42 -8.80
N ILE A 139 17.08 3.20 -9.06
CA ILE A 139 18.45 2.73 -8.84
C ILE A 139 19.12 2.60 -10.20
N LYS A 140 19.71 3.69 -10.69
CA LYS A 140 20.38 3.72 -12.01
C LYS A 140 19.49 3.23 -13.16
N GLY A 141 18.19 3.60 -13.13
CA GLY A 141 17.20 3.21 -14.14
C GLY A 141 16.34 2.00 -13.74
N GLU A 142 16.75 1.18 -12.80
CA GLU A 142 15.91 0.12 -12.24
C GLU A 142 14.92 0.71 -11.21
N LYS A 143 13.63 0.46 -11.42
CA LYS A 143 12.58 1.02 -10.56
C LYS A 143 12.07 -0.02 -9.57
N VAL A 144 12.09 0.36 -8.30
CA VAL A 144 11.64 -0.45 -7.17
C VAL A 144 10.61 0.34 -6.39
N ASN A 145 9.61 -0.30 -5.83
CA ASN A 145 8.63 0.36 -4.99
C ASN A 145 8.12 -0.51 -3.84
N GLY A 146 7.72 0.14 -2.76
CA GLY A 146 7.05 -0.45 -1.61
C GLY A 146 5.84 0.38 -1.18
N ARG A 147 4.87 -0.27 -0.53
CA ARG A 147 3.71 0.39 0.08
C ARG A 147 3.72 0.17 1.57
N PHE A 148 3.49 1.25 2.30
CA PHE A 148 3.55 1.32 3.74
C PHE A 148 2.38 2.14 4.27
N THR A 149 2.11 2.07 5.56
CA THR A 149 1.10 2.90 6.22
C THR A 149 1.58 3.32 7.59
N PHE A 150 1.12 4.48 8.06
CA PHE A 150 1.28 4.87 9.47
C PHE A 150 0.05 5.61 9.95
N LYS A 151 -0.06 5.77 11.26
CA LYS A 151 -1.12 6.57 11.91
C LYS A 151 -0.51 7.72 12.69
N LYS A 152 -1.21 8.85 12.64
CA LYS A 152 -0.91 10.06 13.43
C LYS A 152 -2.10 10.44 14.29
#